data_7026eaeac2c8d7d4e3df15519c933192
#
_entry.id   7026eaeac2c8d7d4e3df15519c933192
#
_cell.length_a   1.000
_cell.length_b   1.000
_cell.length_c   1.000
_cell.angle_alpha   90.00
_cell.angle_beta   90.00
_cell.angle_gamma   90.00
#
_symmetry.space_group_name_H-M   'P 1'
#
loop_
_entity.id
_entity.type
_entity.pdbx_description
1 polymer ?
#
loop_
_entity_poly.entity_id
_entity_poly.type
_entity_poly.pdbx_seq_one_letter_code
_entity_poly.pdbx_strand_id
1 'polypeptide(L)'
;MFIMGGKGSGKSHLMRHFSFQVQQIRFIKSQTPIFTGLGSEGYVGIYARCGGLNSHRFARKNQSDHRWADLFAYYFELWVADRTLEILEALTVATNASGIDGELATDIAKLFDAGDVPANSMGEIRTFLSQVRRKLDYAINNSSLTGRIDAEILITRGKLFFGIPAAACARIRQLEGVRFLYLLDEFENLTVEQQVYLNTLVRETEGPMSFKIGSRLYGFRTQLTLSGGELNREGSEYEALRLDERFRSDSSRYEEFARRLVSRRLSTSFGNDIFEKEVEKLEEYFEPPPDTSVLSQDLRKCMPESSVDRRHVIEFKRKLMKGIAEGLVVGPSSTSDAEEIIQAVSFAESPVLEKLSILSTYQHWFRSDDLVQAARITRAAAEAYLSGSRNDRFDEFVRKHKGDMVAQLLRENSQRQIYSGIKTLIRMSEGLPRALITTLKHIFDWSIYMQEKPFSGGKISLAAQSRGVSEAADWFLEHMLEEGDAGLLVRSSVDRLSRLFRANRFADKPVETSLIAFSVDEVQIEPEARSTIKSAIDTSILINVVGGQRERNSELVSRKLELNTMLSPRFDLPVARRGVTTFSVDQTNAIFVYSQRELFEKLLSDWEAKMTAPYFGRTSSPAPKSTDQRDLFE
;
A
#
# COMPACT_ATOMS: atom_id res chain seq x y z
N MET A 1 16.41 -14.30 6.24
CA MET A 1 14.99 -13.90 6.20
C MET A 1 14.85 -12.61 5.40
N PHE A 2 13.90 -12.54 4.49
CA PHE A 2 13.54 -11.32 3.77
C PHE A 2 12.37 -10.63 4.45
N ILE A 3 12.46 -9.31 4.64
CA ILE A 3 11.40 -8.46 5.18
C ILE A 3 10.88 -7.61 4.02
N MET A 4 9.73 -7.99 3.49
CA MET A 4 9.15 -7.40 2.29
C MET A 4 7.94 -6.52 2.61
N GLY A 5 7.59 -5.62 1.70
CA GLY A 5 6.39 -4.78 1.79
C GLY A 5 6.49 -3.52 0.95
N GLY A 6 5.38 -2.88 0.68
CA GLY A 6 5.31 -1.65 -0.08
C GLY A 6 5.98 -0.45 0.61
N LYS A 7 6.09 0.65 -0.11
CA LYS A 7 6.63 1.91 0.40
C LYS A 7 5.77 2.39 1.57
N GLY A 8 6.37 2.60 2.75
CA GLY A 8 5.64 3.07 3.93
C GLY A 8 5.15 1.99 4.90
N SER A 9 5.38 0.70 4.61
CA SER A 9 5.00 -0.44 5.47
C SER A 9 5.76 -0.54 6.80
N GLY A 10 6.85 0.23 6.98
CA GLY A 10 7.62 0.25 8.23
C GLY A 10 8.87 -0.64 8.25
N LYS A 11 9.27 -1.26 7.14
CA LYS A 11 10.47 -2.13 7.02
C LYS A 11 11.72 -1.52 7.64
N SER A 12 12.13 -0.34 7.17
CA SER A 12 13.33 0.34 7.66
C SER A 12 13.25 0.67 9.15
N HIS A 13 12.06 0.97 9.65
CA HIS A 13 11.84 1.22 11.07
C HIS A 13 12.01 -0.05 11.90
N LEU A 14 11.45 -1.17 11.43
CA LEU A 14 11.63 -2.48 12.03
C LEU A 14 13.10 -2.89 12.03
N MET A 15 13.80 -2.75 10.90
CA MET A 15 15.22 -3.12 10.81
C MET A 15 16.10 -2.26 11.70
N ARG A 16 15.87 -0.96 11.74
CA ARG A 16 16.59 -0.05 12.66
C ARG A 16 16.32 -0.37 14.13
N HIS A 17 15.12 -0.85 14.47
CA HIS A 17 14.81 -1.27 15.85
C HIS A 17 15.77 -2.38 16.34
N PHE A 18 16.19 -3.28 15.45
CA PHE A 18 17.13 -4.35 15.75
C PHE A 18 18.61 -3.95 15.61
N SER A 19 18.92 -2.71 15.20
CA SER A 19 20.32 -2.25 15.10
C SER A 19 20.98 -2.08 16.46
N PHE A 20 22.29 -2.28 16.51
CA PHE A 20 23.07 -2.14 17.73
C PHE A 20 22.93 -0.76 18.38
N GLN A 21 22.87 0.31 17.60
CA GLN A 21 22.66 1.67 18.11
C GLN A 21 21.35 1.80 18.90
N VAL A 22 20.28 1.16 18.42
CA VAL A 22 18.99 1.17 19.11
C VAL A 22 18.98 0.18 20.29
N GLN A 23 19.69 -0.97 20.18
CA GLN A 23 19.92 -1.88 21.31
C GLN A 23 20.60 -1.13 22.47
N GLN A 24 21.68 -0.40 22.22
CA GLN A 24 22.36 0.39 23.24
C GLN A 24 21.42 1.39 23.94
N ILE A 25 20.60 2.12 23.16
CA ILE A 25 19.62 3.06 23.74
C ILE A 25 18.61 2.33 24.64
N ARG A 26 18.16 1.15 24.26
CA ARG A 26 17.24 0.34 25.09
C ARG A 26 17.93 -0.10 26.39
N PHE A 27 19.15 -0.60 26.29
CA PHE A 27 19.91 -1.06 27.46
C PHE A 27 20.25 0.08 28.44
N ILE A 28 20.59 1.27 27.94
CA ILE A 28 20.79 2.46 28.78
C ILE A 28 19.49 2.84 29.49
N LYS A 29 18.36 2.86 28.79
CA LYS A 29 17.05 3.20 29.38
C LYS A 29 16.59 2.19 30.44
N SER A 30 16.90 0.90 30.25
CA SER A 30 16.56 -0.17 31.19
C SER A 30 17.65 -0.40 32.24
N GLN A 31 18.73 0.38 32.23
CA GLN A 31 19.91 0.23 33.11
C GLN A 31 20.51 -1.19 33.04
N THR A 32 20.41 -1.84 31.87
CA THR A 32 20.92 -3.20 31.65
C THR A 32 22.37 -3.13 31.14
N PRO A 33 23.34 -3.86 31.74
CA PRO A 33 24.70 -3.95 31.20
C PRO A 33 24.66 -4.52 29.77
N ILE A 34 25.52 -3.98 28.89
CA ILE A 34 25.45 -4.27 27.44
C ILE A 34 25.52 -5.76 27.13
N PHE A 35 26.43 -6.51 27.75
CA PHE A 35 26.56 -7.95 27.48
C PHE A 35 25.39 -8.77 28.06
N THR A 36 24.83 -8.36 29.20
CA THR A 36 23.62 -8.96 29.74
C THR A 36 22.45 -8.75 28.80
N GLY A 37 22.33 -7.54 28.24
CA GLY A 37 21.29 -7.21 27.25
C GLY A 37 21.47 -7.99 25.96
N LEU A 38 22.68 -8.05 25.40
CA LEU A 38 22.98 -8.81 24.18
C LEU A 38 22.74 -10.32 24.37
N GLY A 39 23.17 -10.88 25.51
CA GLY A 39 22.91 -12.28 25.83
C GLY A 39 21.41 -12.59 25.97
N SER A 40 20.64 -11.70 26.58
CA SER A 40 19.18 -11.82 26.70
C SER A 40 18.45 -11.71 25.35
N GLU A 41 18.88 -10.78 24.48
CA GLU A 41 18.29 -10.63 23.14
C GLU A 41 18.82 -11.67 22.14
N GLY A 42 19.99 -12.24 22.38
CA GLY A 42 20.63 -13.29 21.57
C GLY A 42 21.26 -12.81 20.27
N TYR A 43 21.42 -11.50 20.06
CA TYR A 43 21.99 -10.97 18.82
C TYR A 43 22.67 -9.59 18.98
N VAL A 44 23.55 -9.27 18.01
CA VAL A 44 24.12 -7.93 17.75
C VAL A 44 23.66 -7.50 16.37
N GLY A 45 22.96 -6.37 16.23
CA GLY A 45 22.41 -5.90 14.96
C GLY A 45 23.31 -4.95 14.19
N ILE A 46 23.81 -5.35 13.01
CA ILE A 46 24.61 -4.53 12.10
C ILE A 46 23.72 -3.97 11.00
N TYR A 47 23.30 -2.71 11.12
CA TYR A 47 22.41 -2.09 10.13
C TYR A 47 23.20 -1.42 9.00
N ALA A 48 22.83 -1.76 7.76
CA ALA A 48 23.43 -1.20 6.56
C ALA A 48 22.33 -0.89 5.50
N ARG A 49 22.31 0.35 5.01
CA ARG A 49 21.35 0.81 4.01
C ARG A 49 21.96 0.78 2.61
N CYS A 50 21.53 -0.14 1.75
CA CYS A 50 22.06 -0.32 0.41
C CYS A 50 21.88 0.90 -0.51
N GLY A 51 20.86 1.72 -0.31
CA GLY A 51 20.63 2.96 -1.06
C GLY A 51 21.76 3.98 -0.95
N GLY A 52 22.57 3.92 0.11
CA GLY A 52 23.74 4.79 0.29
C GLY A 52 25.00 4.37 -0.45
N LEU A 53 25.02 3.20 -1.09
CA LEU A 53 26.19 2.65 -1.79
C LEU A 53 26.44 3.23 -3.16
N ASN A 54 25.46 3.92 -3.77
CA ASN A 54 25.51 4.32 -5.17
C ASN A 54 25.90 3.12 -6.09
N SER A 55 25.14 2.04 -5.95
CA SER A 55 25.41 0.72 -6.55
C SER A 55 25.52 0.75 -8.07
N HIS A 56 24.84 1.71 -8.73
CA HIS A 56 24.85 1.87 -10.19
C HIS A 56 26.22 2.26 -10.78
N ARG A 57 27.15 2.75 -9.96
CA ARG A 57 28.53 3.06 -10.41
C ARG A 57 29.36 1.81 -10.75
N PHE A 58 28.93 0.64 -10.24
CA PHE A 58 29.54 -0.67 -10.55
C PHE A 58 28.88 -1.32 -11.77
N ALA A 59 28.72 -0.56 -12.85
CA ALA A 59 28.16 -1.07 -14.09
C ALA A 59 28.64 -0.24 -15.28
N ARG A 60 28.61 -0.82 -16.47
CA ARG A 60 28.96 -0.18 -17.74
C ARG A 60 30.44 0.25 -17.81
N LYS A 61 30.77 1.38 -18.41
CA LYS A 61 32.11 1.99 -18.47
C LYS A 61 33.17 1.07 -19.11
N ASN A 62 32.81 0.34 -20.19
CA ASN A 62 33.72 -0.52 -20.99
C ASN A 62 34.46 -1.62 -20.19
N GLN A 63 33.84 -2.14 -19.12
CA GLN A 63 34.33 -3.30 -18.38
C GLN A 63 33.32 -4.43 -18.42
N SER A 64 33.78 -5.69 -18.25
CA SER A 64 32.88 -6.84 -18.17
C SER A 64 32.03 -6.85 -16.91
N ASP A 65 30.82 -7.40 -17.01
CA ASP A 65 29.90 -7.50 -15.87
C ASP A 65 30.49 -8.33 -14.74
N HIS A 66 31.26 -9.37 -15.02
CA HIS A 66 31.97 -10.16 -14.01
C HIS A 66 32.94 -9.33 -13.18
N ARG A 67 33.72 -8.47 -13.85
CA ARG A 67 34.67 -7.60 -13.14
C ARG A 67 33.95 -6.58 -12.24
N TRP A 68 32.81 -6.06 -12.69
CA TRP A 68 31.99 -5.19 -11.86
C TRP A 68 31.37 -5.93 -10.69
N ALA A 69 30.93 -7.17 -10.87
CA ALA A 69 30.38 -8.00 -9.81
C ALA A 69 31.44 -8.31 -8.73
N ASP A 70 32.69 -8.63 -9.13
CA ASP A 70 33.79 -8.87 -8.20
C ASP A 70 34.14 -7.62 -7.39
N LEU A 71 34.24 -6.48 -8.06
CA LEU A 71 34.55 -5.19 -7.39
C LEU A 71 33.43 -4.75 -6.47
N PHE A 72 32.17 -4.97 -6.88
CA PHE A 72 31.03 -4.69 -6.01
C PHE A 72 31.06 -5.57 -4.77
N ALA A 73 31.24 -6.89 -4.94
CA ALA A 73 31.33 -7.84 -3.83
C ALA A 73 32.40 -7.43 -2.82
N TYR A 74 33.61 -7.15 -3.32
CA TYR A 74 34.73 -6.70 -2.51
C TYR A 74 34.43 -5.38 -1.77
N TYR A 75 33.95 -4.36 -2.50
CA TYR A 75 33.61 -3.06 -1.90
C TYR A 75 32.52 -3.20 -0.83
N PHE A 76 31.50 -4.02 -1.09
CA PHE A 76 30.38 -4.27 -0.20
C PHE A 76 30.85 -4.94 1.10
N GLU A 77 31.72 -5.94 1.00
CA GLU A 77 32.28 -6.59 2.19
C GLU A 77 33.10 -5.61 3.04
N LEU A 78 34.00 -4.84 2.43
CA LEU A 78 34.77 -3.83 3.16
C LEU A 78 33.87 -2.78 3.84
N TRP A 79 32.79 -2.39 3.18
CA TRP A 79 31.84 -1.42 3.70
C TRP A 79 31.03 -1.94 4.90
N VAL A 80 30.60 -3.19 4.87
CA VAL A 80 29.87 -3.81 5.99
C VAL A 80 30.83 -4.20 7.11
N ALA A 81 32.04 -4.68 6.78
CA ALA A 81 33.08 -4.98 7.75
C ALA A 81 33.44 -3.75 8.61
N ASP A 82 33.63 -2.57 8.00
CA ASP A 82 33.90 -1.33 8.75
C ASP A 82 32.82 -1.03 9.81
N ARG A 83 31.52 -1.24 9.47
CA ARG A 83 30.41 -1.08 10.40
C ARG A 83 30.41 -2.14 11.52
N THR A 84 30.81 -3.36 11.17
CA THR A 84 30.92 -4.45 12.16
C THR A 84 32.06 -4.14 13.15
N LEU A 85 33.19 -3.66 12.65
CA LEU A 85 34.35 -3.29 13.47
C LEU A 85 34.04 -2.09 14.37
N GLU A 86 33.27 -1.11 13.91
CA GLU A 86 32.80 0.01 14.75
C GLU A 86 32.03 -0.48 15.98
N ILE A 87 31.18 -1.48 15.80
CA ILE A 87 30.43 -2.10 16.90
C ILE A 87 31.36 -2.88 17.82
N LEU A 88 32.30 -3.63 17.25
CA LEU A 88 33.26 -4.42 18.02
C LEU A 88 34.20 -3.54 18.84
N GLU A 89 34.64 -2.39 18.33
CA GLU A 89 35.40 -1.40 19.13
C GLU A 89 34.61 -0.98 20.38
N ALA A 90 33.32 -0.67 20.24
CA ALA A 90 32.48 -0.32 21.38
C ALA A 90 32.32 -1.49 22.38
N LEU A 91 32.24 -2.72 21.88
CA LEU A 91 32.12 -3.92 22.72
C LEU A 91 33.44 -4.24 23.43
N THR A 92 34.60 -4.13 22.78
CA THR A 92 35.90 -4.38 23.43
C THR A 92 36.18 -3.38 24.55
N VAL A 93 35.83 -2.11 24.34
CA VAL A 93 35.90 -1.10 25.42
C VAL A 93 35.02 -1.53 26.61
N ALA A 94 33.82 -2.06 26.35
CA ALA A 94 32.89 -2.51 27.39
C ALA A 94 33.33 -3.79 28.13
N THR A 95 34.29 -4.57 27.62
CA THR A 95 34.83 -5.73 28.33
C THR A 95 35.72 -5.35 29.50
N ASN A 96 36.28 -4.12 29.51
CA ASN A 96 37.30 -3.68 30.44
C ASN A 96 38.55 -4.59 30.52
N ALA A 97 38.76 -5.44 29.51
CA ALA A 97 39.87 -6.39 29.45
C ALA A 97 40.98 -5.83 28.54
N SER A 98 42.20 -5.67 29.10
CA SER A 98 43.35 -5.20 28.34
C SER A 98 43.77 -6.24 27.29
N GLY A 99 44.09 -5.79 26.07
CA GLY A 99 44.66 -6.63 25.02
C GLY A 99 43.64 -7.28 24.07
N ILE A 100 42.37 -7.40 24.43
CA ILE A 100 41.33 -8.04 23.56
C ILE A 100 41.23 -7.34 22.20
N ASP A 101 41.34 -6.02 22.14
CA ASP A 101 41.29 -5.26 20.90
C ASP A 101 42.41 -5.66 19.93
N GLY A 102 43.64 -5.74 20.40
CA GLY A 102 44.80 -6.18 19.60
C GLY A 102 44.73 -7.66 19.19
N GLU A 103 44.27 -8.54 20.10
CA GLU A 103 44.12 -9.96 19.77
C GLU A 103 43.06 -10.16 18.71
N LEU A 104 41.93 -9.48 18.82
CA LEU A 104 40.86 -9.54 17.84
C LEU A 104 41.29 -8.93 16.50
N ALA A 105 42.01 -7.81 16.53
CA ALA A 105 42.58 -7.18 15.33
C ALA A 105 43.54 -8.16 14.61
N THR A 106 44.39 -8.88 15.36
CA THR A 106 45.28 -9.89 14.82
C THR A 106 44.54 -11.02 14.12
N ASP A 107 43.44 -11.51 14.71
CA ASP A 107 42.64 -12.58 14.11
C ASP A 107 41.87 -12.09 12.88
N ILE A 108 41.38 -10.85 12.89
CA ILE A 108 40.71 -10.25 11.72
C ILE A 108 41.70 -9.98 10.59
N ALA A 109 42.93 -9.52 10.88
CA ALA A 109 43.97 -9.34 9.87
C ALA A 109 44.27 -10.63 9.08
N LYS A 110 44.23 -11.80 9.74
CA LYS A 110 44.41 -13.12 9.09
C LYS A 110 43.29 -13.51 8.09
N LEU A 111 42.17 -12.78 8.10
CA LEU A 111 41.09 -12.99 7.12
C LEU A 111 41.44 -12.44 5.75
N PHE A 112 42.46 -11.58 5.65
CA PHE A 112 42.94 -11.08 4.38
C PHE A 112 43.93 -12.07 3.74
N ASP A 113 43.80 -12.24 2.44
CA ASP A 113 44.62 -13.18 1.66
C ASP A 113 45.98 -12.58 1.29
N ALA A 114 46.06 -11.24 1.23
CA ALA A 114 47.28 -10.48 0.89
C ALA A 114 47.22 -9.07 1.48
N GLY A 115 48.38 -8.41 1.50
CA GLY A 115 48.55 -7.03 1.94
C GLY A 115 49.07 -6.91 3.39
N ASP A 116 49.70 -5.79 3.66
CA ASP A 116 50.16 -5.45 5.02
C ASP A 116 49.02 -4.88 5.84
N VAL A 117 48.16 -5.76 6.33
CA VAL A 117 46.99 -5.37 7.14
C VAL A 117 47.47 -5.07 8.57
N PRO A 118 47.18 -3.87 9.11
CA PRO A 118 47.51 -3.56 10.48
C PRO A 118 46.83 -4.52 11.45
N ALA A 119 47.54 -4.96 12.47
CA ALA A 119 47.05 -5.97 13.41
C ALA A 119 47.09 -5.52 14.89
N ASN A 120 47.38 -4.23 15.17
CA ASN A 120 47.53 -3.77 16.53
C ASN A 120 46.20 -3.37 17.20
N SER A 121 45.28 -2.84 16.42
CA SER A 121 43.95 -2.43 16.90
C SER A 121 42.90 -2.47 15.82
N MET A 122 41.63 -2.58 16.20
CA MET A 122 40.51 -2.51 15.24
C MET A 122 40.42 -1.13 14.59
N GLY A 123 40.77 -0.05 15.30
CA GLY A 123 40.83 1.30 14.73
C GLY A 123 41.81 1.42 13.56
N GLU A 124 42.99 0.74 13.68
CA GLU A 124 43.94 0.68 12.56
C GLU A 124 43.40 -0.12 11.37
N ILE A 125 42.72 -1.26 11.60
CA ILE A 125 42.06 -2.02 10.54
C ILE A 125 40.97 -1.16 9.87
N ARG A 126 40.15 -0.47 10.62
CA ARG A 126 39.11 0.44 10.06
C ARG A 126 39.74 1.55 9.20
N THR A 127 40.85 2.12 9.66
CA THR A 127 41.61 3.10 8.88
C THR A 127 42.12 2.50 7.57
N PHE A 128 42.67 1.29 7.62
CA PHE A 128 43.09 0.54 6.44
C PHE A 128 41.92 0.26 5.47
N LEU A 129 40.76 -0.24 5.96
CA LEU A 129 39.57 -0.45 5.13
C LEU A 129 39.10 0.85 4.46
N SER A 130 39.15 1.96 5.18
CA SER A 130 38.79 3.28 4.65
C SER A 130 39.73 3.70 3.52
N GLN A 131 41.03 3.47 3.66
CA GLN A 131 42.05 3.76 2.62
C GLN A 131 41.86 2.87 1.40
N VAL A 132 41.60 1.58 1.58
CA VAL A 132 41.33 0.64 0.49
C VAL A 132 40.07 1.06 -0.26
N ARG A 133 38.97 1.35 0.43
CA ARG A 133 37.73 1.84 -0.20
C ARG A 133 37.96 3.14 -0.98
N ARG A 134 38.75 4.08 -0.44
CA ARG A 134 39.09 5.32 -1.13
C ARG A 134 39.88 5.08 -2.41
N LYS A 135 40.82 4.12 -2.43
CA LYS A 135 41.55 3.72 -3.64
C LYS A 135 40.60 3.10 -4.67
N LEU A 136 39.67 2.23 -4.23
CA LEU A 136 38.63 1.64 -5.08
C LEU A 136 37.72 2.72 -5.68
N ASP A 137 37.25 3.68 -4.86
CA ASP A 137 36.43 4.80 -5.31
C ASP A 137 37.14 5.60 -6.42
N TYR A 138 38.43 5.87 -6.25
CA TYR A 138 39.25 6.56 -7.25
C TYR A 138 39.34 5.74 -8.54
N ALA A 139 39.67 4.45 -8.46
CA ALA A 139 39.76 3.56 -9.63
C ALA A 139 38.44 3.42 -10.39
N ILE A 140 37.31 3.26 -9.66
CA ILE A 140 35.96 3.16 -10.23
C ILE A 140 35.57 4.46 -10.93
N ASN A 141 35.80 5.61 -10.32
CA ASN A 141 35.42 6.90 -10.88
C ASN A 141 36.22 7.24 -12.16
N ASN A 142 37.48 6.85 -12.21
CA ASN A 142 38.35 7.12 -13.36
C ASN A 142 38.33 6.02 -14.43
N SER A 143 37.67 4.90 -14.22
CA SER A 143 37.65 3.75 -15.11
C SER A 143 37.19 4.06 -16.54
N SER A 144 36.26 5.01 -16.71
CA SER A 144 35.81 5.47 -18.04
C SER A 144 36.85 6.30 -18.77
N LEU A 145 37.75 6.98 -18.07
CA LEU A 145 38.82 7.80 -18.64
C LEU A 145 40.06 6.96 -18.98
N THR A 146 40.41 6.04 -18.06
CA THR A 146 41.63 5.20 -18.21
C THR A 146 41.40 3.94 -19.03
N GLY A 147 40.13 3.56 -19.27
CA GLY A 147 39.73 2.31 -19.94
C GLY A 147 39.99 1.05 -19.11
N ARG A 148 40.58 1.16 -17.92
CA ARG A 148 40.92 0.04 -17.03
C ARG A 148 40.64 0.39 -15.57
N ILE A 149 40.56 -0.64 -14.73
CA ILE A 149 40.42 -0.52 -13.28
C ILE A 149 41.64 -1.14 -12.63
N ASP A 150 42.46 -0.31 -12.03
CA ASP A 150 43.63 -0.76 -11.27
C ASP A 150 43.19 -0.92 -9.80
N ALA A 151 42.77 -2.14 -9.45
CA ALA A 151 42.33 -2.51 -8.12
C ALA A 151 42.74 -3.95 -7.81
N GLU A 152 43.24 -4.16 -6.62
CA GLU A 152 43.55 -5.47 -6.07
C GLU A 152 42.48 -5.91 -5.08
N ILE A 153 42.07 -7.17 -5.19
CA ILE A 153 41.11 -7.80 -4.25
C ILE A 153 41.93 -8.57 -3.22
N LEU A 154 41.85 -8.15 -1.97
CA LEU A 154 42.69 -8.67 -0.88
C LEU A 154 41.99 -9.72 -0.02
N ILE A 155 40.79 -10.14 -0.39
CA ILE A 155 39.98 -11.13 0.36
C ILE A 155 39.25 -12.06 -0.56
N THR A 156 39.06 -13.29 -0.13
CA THR A 156 38.09 -14.21 -0.74
C THR A 156 36.68 -13.79 -0.36
N ARG A 157 35.71 -13.89 -1.28
CA ARG A 157 34.30 -13.50 -1.09
C ARG A 157 33.69 -14.17 0.14
N GLY A 158 32.92 -13.41 0.94
CA GLY A 158 32.24 -13.85 2.12
C GLY A 158 33.11 -13.92 3.39
N LYS A 159 34.45 -13.89 3.22
CA LYS A 159 35.38 -14.16 4.31
C LYS A 159 35.28 -13.20 5.48
N LEU A 160 35.00 -11.91 5.23
CA LEU A 160 34.79 -10.93 6.30
C LEU A 160 33.39 -11.08 6.96
N PHE A 161 32.35 -11.43 6.18
CA PHE A 161 31.02 -11.66 6.76
C PHE A 161 30.98 -12.81 7.74
N PHE A 162 31.68 -13.89 7.45
CA PHE A 162 31.69 -15.09 8.30
C PHE A 162 32.81 -15.04 9.34
N GLY A 163 33.98 -14.56 8.96
CA GLY A 163 35.19 -14.59 9.79
C GLY A 163 35.17 -13.58 10.94
N ILE A 164 34.71 -12.34 10.73
CA ILE A 164 34.69 -11.31 11.80
C ILE A 164 33.78 -11.74 12.96
N PRO A 165 32.52 -12.17 12.74
CA PRO A 165 31.68 -12.70 13.82
C PRO A 165 32.28 -13.93 14.54
N ALA A 166 32.89 -14.85 13.80
CA ALA A 166 33.54 -16.02 14.37
C ALA A 166 34.73 -15.64 15.28
N ALA A 167 35.60 -14.73 14.83
CA ALA A 167 36.72 -14.21 15.61
C ALA A 167 36.22 -13.47 16.87
N ALA A 168 35.16 -12.64 16.73
CA ALA A 168 34.59 -11.92 17.86
C ALA A 168 34.02 -12.85 18.93
N CYS A 169 33.25 -13.88 18.55
CA CYS A 169 32.73 -14.87 19.50
C CYS A 169 33.81 -15.73 20.14
N ALA A 170 34.91 -16.00 19.44
CA ALA A 170 36.05 -16.73 19.99
C ALA A 170 36.84 -15.94 21.04
N ARG A 171 36.93 -14.60 20.87
CA ARG A 171 37.72 -13.72 21.77
C ARG A 171 36.91 -13.08 22.89
N ILE A 172 35.67 -12.74 22.65
CA ILE A 172 34.79 -12.09 23.62
C ILE A 172 33.82 -13.13 24.17
N ARG A 173 34.17 -13.76 25.30
CA ARG A 173 33.40 -14.83 25.95
C ARG A 173 31.93 -14.45 26.17
N GLN A 174 31.66 -13.17 26.43
CA GLN A 174 30.30 -12.66 26.65
C GLN A 174 29.42 -12.68 25.40
N LEU A 175 29.99 -12.94 24.20
CA LEU A 175 29.27 -13.13 22.93
C LEU A 175 29.01 -14.61 22.61
N GLU A 176 29.34 -15.53 23.52
CA GLU A 176 29.00 -16.95 23.34
C GLU A 176 27.48 -17.11 23.23
N GLY A 177 27.01 -17.77 22.14
CA GLY A 177 25.59 -17.92 21.84
C GLY A 177 24.89 -16.71 21.21
N VAL A 178 25.59 -15.55 21.10
CA VAL A 178 25.06 -14.34 20.48
C VAL A 178 25.31 -14.37 18.96
N ARG A 179 24.29 -14.05 18.14
CA ARG A 179 24.41 -14.02 16.68
C ARG A 179 24.59 -12.59 16.15
N PHE A 180 25.40 -12.44 15.12
CA PHE A 180 25.54 -11.21 14.39
C PHE A 180 24.48 -11.11 13.30
N LEU A 181 23.53 -10.18 13.42
CA LEU A 181 22.46 -9.94 12.47
C LEU A 181 22.85 -8.86 11.48
N TYR A 182 23.16 -9.22 10.25
CA TYR A 182 23.33 -8.24 9.17
C TYR A 182 21.97 -7.79 8.66
N LEU A 183 21.62 -6.54 8.94
CA LEU A 183 20.35 -5.89 8.64
C LEU A 183 20.51 -5.04 7.38
N LEU A 184 20.34 -5.64 6.19
CA LEU A 184 20.56 -5.01 4.89
C LEU A 184 19.24 -4.42 4.37
N ASP A 185 19.11 -3.09 4.42
CA ASP A 185 17.88 -2.39 4.03
C ASP A 185 17.97 -1.82 2.62
N GLU A 186 16.81 -1.65 1.97
CA GLU A 186 16.69 -1.13 0.59
C GLU A 186 17.40 -1.98 -0.46
N PHE A 187 17.24 -3.29 -0.38
CA PHE A 187 17.83 -4.26 -1.31
C PHE A 187 17.44 -4.03 -2.77
N GLU A 188 16.29 -3.41 -3.04
CA GLU A 188 15.83 -2.99 -4.36
C GLU A 188 16.77 -2.02 -5.09
N ASN A 189 17.67 -1.35 -4.39
CA ASN A 189 18.67 -0.45 -4.99
C ASN A 189 19.88 -1.18 -5.58
N LEU A 190 19.97 -2.49 -5.39
CA LEU A 190 21.02 -3.32 -5.97
C LEU A 190 20.62 -3.81 -7.36
N THR A 191 21.57 -3.93 -8.28
CA THR A 191 21.33 -4.55 -9.60
C THR A 191 21.08 -6.05 -9.47
N VAL A 192 20.62 -6.72 -10.53
CA VAL A 192 20.37 -8.16 -10.52
C VAL A 192 21.64 -8.94 -10.18
N GLU A 193 22.78 -8.58 -10.77
CA GLU A 193 24.09 -9.22 -10.56
C GLU A 193 24.55 -9.06 -9.10
N GLN A 194 24.33 -7.88 -8.53
CA GLN A 194 24.64 -7.60 -7.12
C GLN A 194 23.74 -8.39 -6.16
N GLN A 195 22.46 -8.59 -6.53
CA GLN A 195 21.54 -9.45 -5.78
C GLN A 195 21.96 -10.91 -5.84
N VAL A 196 22.46 -11.40 -6.98
CA VAL A 196 23.02 -12.77 -7.13
C VAL A 196 24.15 -13.01 -6.13
N TYR A 197 25.06 -12.06 -5.95
CA TYR A 197 26.13 -12.16 -4.95
C TYR A 197 25.56 -12.31 -3.53
N LEU A 198 24.63 -11.44 -3.12
CA LEU A 198 24.05 -11.51 -1.78
C LEU A 198 23.19 -12.75 -1.56
N ASN A 199 22.49 -13.22 -2.59
CA ASN A 199 21.78 -14.49 -2.54
C ASN A 199 22.73 -15.66 -2.26
N THR A 200 23.93 -15.63 -2.83
CA THR A 200 24.99 -16.62 -2.57
C THR A 200 25.40 -16.59 -1.09
N LEU A 201 25.66 -15.41 -0.53
CA LEU A 201 26.00 -15.28 0.89
C LEU A 201 24.88 -15.76 1.82
N VAL A 202 23.61 -15.51 1.44
CA VAL A 202 22.44 -16.01 2.22
C VAL A 202 22.42 -17.53 2.23
N ARG A 203 22.73 -18.18 1.11
CA ARG A 203 22.76 -19.63 0.98
C ARG A 203 23.96 -20.26 1.72
N GLU A 204 25.11 -19.63 1.62
CA GLU A 204 26.37 -20.09 2.24
C GLU A 204 26.51 -19.65 3.70
N THR A 205 25.43 -19.11 4.31
CA THR A 205 25.46 -18.61 5.69
C THR A 205 25.96 -19.70 6.64
N GLU A 206 27.06 -19.43 7.32
CA GLU A 206 27.66 -20.27 8.35
C GLU A 206 28.11 -19.48 9.58
N GLY A 207 28.40 -20.18 10.68
CA GLY A 207 28.89 -19.55 11.90
C GLY A 207 27.84 -18.73 12.67
N PRO A 208 28.29 -17.85 13.58
CA PRO A 208 27.41 -17.11 14.48
C PRO A 208 26.80 -15.86 13.83
N MET A 209 26.31 -15.95 12.58
CA MET A 209 25.74 -14.80 11.89
C MET A 209 24.46 -15.17 11.12
N SER A 210 23.73 -14.16 10.67
CA SER A 210 22.50 -14.34 9.88
C SER A 210 22.17 -13.04 9.12
N PHE A 211 21.51 -13.16 7.96
CA PHE A 211 21.04 -12.04 7.19
C PHE A 211 19.55 -11.76 7.40
N LYS A 212 19.20 -10.48 7.56
CA LYS A 212 17.83 -9.95 7.47
C LYS A 212 17.83 -8.88 6.38
N ILE A 213 17.09 -9.11 5.31
CA ILE A 213 17.15 -8.28 4.10
C ILE A 213 15.81 -7.58 3.92
N GLY A 214 15.83 -6.24 3.94
CA GLY A 214 14.66 -5.40 3.70
C GLY A 214 14.52 -5.04 2.23
N SER A 215 13.36 -5.36 1.62
CA SER A 215 13.10 -5.08 0.21
C SER A 215 11.65 -4.69 -0.05
N ARG A 216 11.39 -4.00 -1.17
CA ARG A 216 10.04 -3.95 -1.75
C ARG A 216 9.69 -5.33 -2.31
N LEU A 217 8.41 -5.58 -2.58
CA LEU A 217 7.94 -6.88 -3.02
C LEU A 217 8.61 -7.32 -4.34
N TYR A 218 8.66 -6.43 -5.33
CA TYR A 218 9.33 -6.67 -6.62
C TYR A 218 10.76 -6.13 -6.67
N GLY A 219 11.26 -5.61 -5.56
CA GLY A 219 12.66 -5.23 -5.39
C GLY A 219 13.61 -6.43 -5.29
N PHE A 220 13.11 -7.60 -4.90
CA PHE A 220 13.79 -8.88 -4.99
C PHE A 220 13.62 -9.45 -6.41
N ARG A 221 14.58 -9.18 -7.29
CA ARG A 221 14.47 -9.39 -8.74
C ARG A 221 14.94 -10.75 -9.21
N THR A 222 15.76 -11.44 -8.41
CA THR A 222 16.33 -12.72 -8.79
C THR A 222 16.52 -13.63 -7.58
N GLN A 223 16.32 -14.92 -7.80
CA GLN A 223 16.62 -15.99 -6.85
C GLN A 223 17.92 -16.71 -7.18
N LEU A 224 18.58 -16.33 -8.28
CA LEU A 224 19.82 -16.95 -8.73
C LEU A 224 20.95 -16.71 -7.72
N THR A 225 21.88 -17.66 -7.67
CA THR A 225 23.16 -17.58 -6.97
C THR A 225 24.32 -17.65 -7.97
N LEU A 226 25.54 -17.43 -7.51
CA LEU A 226 26.74 -17.58 -8.34
C LEU A 226 27.01 -19.03 -8.75
N SER A 227 26.51 -20.01 -7.99
CA SER A 227 26.55 -21.42 -8.33
C SER A 227 25.52 -21.70 -9.43
N GLY A 228 25.94 -21.74 -10.68
CA GLY A 228 25.04 -21.84 -11.84
C GLY A 228 23.98 -22.96 -11.70
N GLY A 229 22.70 -22.56 -11.77
CA GLY A 229 21.54 -23.45 -11.70
C GLY A 229 20.91 -23.60 -10.32
N GLU A 230 21.49 -23.09 -9.27
CA GLU A 230 20.90 -23.12 -7.92
C GLU A 230 20.09 -21.85 -7.62
N LEU A 231 18.86 -22.06 -7.17
CA LEU A 231 17.92 -20.99 -6.80
C LEU A 231 17.70 -21.00 -5.29
N ASN A 232 17.70 -19.81 -4.70
CA ASN A 232 17.18 -19.65 -3.35
C ASN A 232 15.64 -19.73 -3.38
N ARG A 233 15.06 -20.65 -2.63
CA ARG A 233 13.60 -20.86 -2.56
C ARG A 233 13.07 -20.43 -1.20
N GLU A 234 11.93 -19.76 -1.23
CA GLU A 234 11.19 -19.44 0.00
C GLU A 234 10.74 -20.74 0.69
N GLY A 235 10.92 -20.81 2.00
CA GLY A 235 10.63 -21.99 2.82
C GLY A 235 11.78 -23.01 2.92
N SER A 236 12.82 -22.90 2.09
CA SER A 236 14.03 -23.74 2.15
C SER A 236 15.24 -22.90 2.57
N GLU A 237 15.72 -22.05 1.70
CA GLU A 237 16.92 -21.25 1.96
C GLU A 237 16.61 -19.92 2.67
N TYR A 238 15.39 -19.42 2.53
CA TYR A 238 14.97 -18.22 3.25
C TYR A 238 13.48 -18.21 3.60
N GLU A 239 13.14 -17.45 4.64
CA GLU A 239 11.76 -17.10 5.00
C GLU A 239 11.46 -15.68 4.58
N ALA A 240 10.23 -15.41 4.12
CA ALA A 240 9.75 -14.07 3.76
C ALA A 240 8.67 -13.58 4.72
N LEU A 241 8.89 -12.41 5.29
CA LEU A 241 7.90 -11.68 6.09
C LEU A 241 7.34 -10.51 5.27
N ARG A 242 6.10 -10.63 4.78
CA ARG A 242 5.37 -9.58 4.06
C ARG A 242 4.60 -8.72 5.07
N LEU A 243 5.19 -7.59 5.49
CA LEU A 243 4.68 -6.79 6.61
C LEU A 243 3.29 -6.22 6.37
N ASP A 244 3.08 -5.59 5.23
CA ASP A 244 1.82 -4.94 4.87
C ASP A 244 0.69 -5.96 4.63
N GLU A 245 1.00 -7.10 4.00
CA GLU A 245 0.04 -8.20 3.86
C GLU A 245 -0.36 -8.78 5.21
N ARG A 246 0.60 -8.91 6.14
CA ARG A 246 0.33 -9.41 7.48
C ARG A 246 -0.55 -8.45 8.29
N PHE A 247 -0.35 -7.15 8.16
CA PHE A 247 -1.22 -6.14 8.77
C PHE A 247 -2.63 -6.15 8.18
N ARG A 248 -2.76 -6.35 6.86
CA ARG A 248 -4.07 -6.44 6.21
C ARG A 248 -4.81 -7.75 6.49
N SER A 249 -4.10 -8.86 6.67
CA SER A 249 -4.73 -10.15 7.00
C SER A 249 -5.33 -10.19 8.39
N ASP A 250 -4.83 -9.37 9.33
CA ASP A 250 -5.33 -9.24 10.70
C ASP A 250 -5.58 -7.77 11.03
N SER A 251 -6.74 -7.29 10.58
CA SER A 251 -7.14 -5.89 10.75
C SER A 251 -7.28 -5.47 12.22
N SER A 252 -7.62 -6.39 13.12
CA SER A 252 -7.76 -6.11 14.55
C SER A 252 -6.39 -5.85 15.19
N ARG A 253 -5.40 -6.67 14.87
CA ARG A 253 -4.01 -6.44 15.33
C ARG A 253 -3.40 -5.20 14.73
N TYR A 254 -3.72 -4.90 13.46
CA TYR A 254 -3.27 -3.64 12.86
C TYR A 254 -3.90 -2.44 13.55
N GLU A 255 -5.20 -2.48 13.87
CA GLU A 255 -5.87 -1.40 14.60
C GLU A 255 -5.23 -1.19 15.99
N GLU A 256 -4.97 -2.24 16.74
CA GLU A 256 -4.29 -2.17 18.04
C GLU A 256 -2.89 -1.55 17.90
N PHE A 257 -2.09 -2.05 16.95
CA PHE A 257 -0.77 -1.50 16.66
C PHE A 257 -0.82 -0.02 16.26
N ALA A 258 -1.76 0.35 15.38
CA ALA A 258 -1.94 1.71 14.90
C ALA A 258 -2.31 2.67 16.04
N ARG A 259 -3.22 2.27 16.92
CA ARG A 259 -3.60 3.04 18.12
C ARG A 259 -2.41 3.29 19.04
N ARG A 260 -1.65 2.24 19.35
CA ARG A 260 -0.40 2.35 20.15
C ARG A 260 0.63 3.25 19.48
N LEU A 261 0.80 3.13 18.16
CA LEU A 261 1.71 3.98 17.39
C LEU A 261 1.32 5.46 17.47
N VAL A 262 0.03 5.78 17.32
CA VAL A 262 -0.50 7.15 17.41
C VAL A 262 -0.32 7.68 18.83
N SER A 263 -0.75 6.94 19.84
CA SER A 263 -0.63 7.34 21.26
C SER A 263 0.81 7.64 21.63
N ARG A 264 1.76 6.77 21.23
CA ARG A 264 3.18 6.99 21.50
C ARG A 264 3.74 8.22 20.78
N ARG A 265 3.28 8.49 19.55
CA ARG A 265 3.68 9.71 18.82
C ARG A 265 3.16 10.96 19.51
N LEU A 266 1.92 10.95 19.96
CA LEU A 266 1.32 12.06 20.72
C LEU A 266 2.07 12.27 22.04
N SER A 267 2.34 11.22 22.82
CA SER A 267 3.12 11.31 24.05
C SER A 267 4.50 11.93 23.82
N THR A 268 5.20 11.51 22.78
CA THR A 268 6.52 12.05 22.43
C THR A 268 6.44 13.52 22.01
N SER A 269 5.40 13.90 21.24
CA SER A 269 5.26 15.27 20.71
C SER A 269 4.82 16.27 21.77
N PHE A 270 4.00 15.85 22.72
CA PHE A 270 3.44 16.72 23.77
C PHE A 270 4.10 16.55 25.14
N GLY A 271 5.06 15.62 25.25
CA GLY A 271 5.75 15.36 26.53
C GLY A 271 4.83 14.82 27.63
N ASN A 272 3.73 14.14 27.28
CA ASN A 272 2.72 13.68 28.20
C ASN A 272 2.39 12.20 27.99
N ASP A 273 2.69 11.37 28.99
CA ASP A 273 2.46 9.91 28.95
C ASP A 273 0.97 9.51 29.08
N ILE A 274 0.06 10.46 29.27
CA ILE A 274 -1.38 10.18 29.37
C ILE A 274 -1.87 9.48 28.09
N PHE A 275 -1.38 9.88 26.92
CA PHE A 275 -1.78 9.27 25.65
C PHE A 275 -1.41 7.77 25.55
N GLU A 276 -0.29 7.34 26.14
CA GLU A 276 0.08 5.92 26.17
C GLU A 276 -0.79 5.11 27.16
N LYS A 277 -1.28 5.75 28.22
CA LYS A 277 -2.15 5.12 29.22
C LYS A 277 -3.61 5.04 28.76
N GLU A 278 -4.04 5.95 27.89
CA GLU A 278 -5.43 6.13 27.46
C GLU A 278 -5.62 5.86 25.96
N VAL A 279 -4.96 4.81 25.42
CA VAL A 279 -5.03 4.43 24.01
C VAL A 279 -6.48 4.25 23.51
N GLU A 280 -7.38 3.77 24.36
CA GLU A 280 -8.79 3.56 24.05
C GLU A 280 -9.58 4.86 23.88
N LYS A 281 -9.08 5.97 24.42
CA LYS A 281 -9.75 7.27 24.36
C LYS A 281 -9.39 8.10 23.13
N LEU A 282 -8.62 7.55 22.18
CA LEU A 282 -8.25 8.27 20.96
C LEU A 282 -9.47 8.77 20.17
N GLU A 283 -10.60 8.05 20.21
CA GLU A 283 -11.85 8.49 19.57
C GLU A 283 -12.37 9.82 20.14
N GLU A 284 -12.16 10.08 21.40
CA GLU A 284 -12.68 11.26 22.09
C GLU A 284 -12.05 12.57 21.60
N TYR A 285 -10.85 12.47 21.00
CA TYR A 285 -10.14 13.63 20.42
C TYR A 285 -10.63 14.04 19.04
N PHE A 286 -11.46 13.22 18.39
CA PHE A 286 -12.00 13.49 17.06
C PHE A 286 -13.51 13.69 17.14
N GLU A 287 -14.04 14.65 16.39
CA GLU A 287 -15.47 14.65 16.11
C GLU A 287 -15.83 13.37 15.35
N PRO A 288 -16.85 12.62 15.83
CA PRO A 288 -17.24 11.38 15.15
C PRO A 288 -17.81 11.69 13.77
N PRO A 289 -17.74 10.72 12.83
CA PRO A 289 -18.43 10.86 11.56
C PRO A 289 -19.93 11.07 11.82
N PRO A 290 -20.60 11.92 11.02
CA PRO A 290 -22.04 12.15 11.19
C PRO A 290 -22.79 10.83 11.05
N ASP A 291 -23.69 10.55 11.98
CA ASP A 291 -24.56 9.38 11.86
C ASP A 291 -25.41 9.50 10.58
N THR A 292 -25.78 8.36 10.00
CA THR A 292 -26.55 8.34 8.75
C THR A 292 -27.91 9.03 8.89
N SER A 293 -28.49 9.03 10.09
CA SER A 293 -29.72 9.77 10.41
C SER A 293 -29.50 11.28 10.36
N VAL A 294 -28.42 11.76 10.98
CA VAL A 294 -28.02 13.18 10.97
C VAL A 294 -27.71 13.63 9.55
N LEU A 295 -26.92 12.83 8.80
CA LEU A 295 -26.60 13.12 7.41
C LEU A 295 -27.84 13.18 6.51
N SER A 296 -28.83 12.28 6.74
CA SER A 296 -30.10 12.31 6.01
C SER A 296 -30.92 13.56 6.35
N GLN A 297 -30.92 14.02 7.60
CA GLN A 297 -31.59 15.26 8.01
C GLN A 297 -30.89 16.50 7.42
N ASP A 298 -29.56 16.53 7.41
CA ASP A 298 -28.81 17.66 6.85
C ASP A 298 -28.96 17.72 5.33
N LEU A 299 -28.96 16.59 4.63
CA LEU A 299 -29.30 16.52 3.22
C LEU A 299 -30.72 17.05 2.95
N ARG A 300 -31.69 16.67 3.80
CA ARG A 300 -33.07 17.17 3.68
C ARG A 300 -33.17 18.68 3.79
N LYS A 301 -32.42 19.31 4.73
CA LYS A 301 -32.38 20.78 4.88
C LYS A 301 -31.83 21.52 3.66
N CYS A 302 -30.98 20.86 2.89
CA CYS A 302 -30.35 21.42 1.69
C CYS A 302 -31.15 21.17 0.39
N MET A 303 -32.29 20.44 0.48
CA MET A 303 -33.09 20.03 -0.68
C MET A 303 -34.48 20.65 -0.66
N PRO A 304 -35.17 20.79 -1.81
CA PRO A 304 -36.59 21.13 -1.86
C PRO A 304 -37.43 20.18 -0.97
N GLU A 305 -38.42 20.73 -0.29
CA GLU A 305 -39.34 19.95 0.55
C GLU A 305 -40.14 18.94 -0.30
N SER A 306 -40.63 19.40 -1.47
CA SER A 306 -41.35 18.56 -2.41
C SER A 306 -40.39 17.63 -3.16
N SER A 307 -40.66 16.33 -3.13
CA SER A 307 -39.89 15.31 -3.86
C SER A 307 -39.79 15.60 -5.36
N VAL A 308 -40.86 16.06 -5.99
CA VAL A 308 -40.91 16.30 -7.45
C VAL A 308 -39.99 17.42 -7.93
N ASP A 309 -39.59 18.32 -7.02
CA ASP A 309 -38.69 19.43 -7.29
C ASP A 309 -37.22 19.08 -7.04
N ARG A 310 -36.95 17.88 -6.53
CA ARG A 310 -35.58 17.40 -6.28
C ARG A 310 -34.90 16.98 -7.57
N ARG A 311 -33.63 17.36 -7.71
CA ARG A 311 -32.84 17.15 -8.94
C ARG A 311 -32.87 15.69 -9.43
N HIS A 312 -32.69 14.71 -8.54
CA HIS A 312 -32.68 13.29 -8.92
C HIS A 312 -34.05 12.78 -9.38
N VAL A 313 -35.16 13.32 -8.83
CA VAL A 313 -36.52 12.96 -9.27
C VAL A 313 -36.82 13.61 -10.62
N ILE A 314 -36.46 14.88 -10.82
CA ILE A 314 -36.59 15.57 -12.11
C ILE A 314 -35.83 14.84 -13.21
N GLU A 315 -34.59 14.46 -12.92
CA GLU A 315 -33.75 13.74 -13.90
C GLU A 315 -34.30 12.33 -14.19
N PHE A 316 -34.77 11.61 -13.16
CA PHE A 316 -35.44 10.32 -13.34
C PHE A 316 -36.68 10.47 -14.20
N LYS A 317 -37.58 11.45 -13.92
CA LYS A 317 -38.77 11.76 -14.72
C LYS A 317 -38.43 12.01 -16.19
N ARG A 318 -37.42 12.86 -16.44
CA ARG A 318 -36.96 13.18 -17.79
C ARG A 318 -36.52 11.92 -18.56
N LYS A 319 -35.73 11.06 -17.93
CA LYS A 319 -35.25 9.81 -18.51
C LYS A 319 -36.38 8.80 -18.75
N LEU A 320 -37.30 8.68 -17.79
CA LEU A 320 -38.46 7.78 -17.88
C LEU A 320 -39.37 8.18 -19.03
N MET A 321 -39.72 9.48 -19.13
CA MET A 321 -40.56 10.00 -20.23
C MET A 321 -39.91 9.74 -21.59
N LYS A 322 -38.59 9.97 -21.70
CA LYS A 322 -37.85 9.66 -22.92
C LYS A 322 -37.88 8.17 -23.25
N GLY A 323 -37.66 7.33 -22.26
CA GLY A 323 -37.69 5.87 -22.43
C GLY A 323 -39.08 5.34 -22.88
N ILE A 324 -40.16 5.93 -22.35
CA ILE A 324 -41.53 5.61 -22.76
C ILE A 324 -41.76 6.05 -24.22
N ALA A 325 -41.39 7.31 -24.54
CA ALA A 325 -41.57 7.84 -25.91
C ALA A 325 -40.80 7.05 -26.97
N GLU A 326 -39.67 6.48 -26.65
CA GLU A 326 -38.81 5.68 -27.53
C GLU A 326 -39.11 4.18 -27.45
N GLY A 327 -40.09 3.74 -26.65
CA GLY A 327 -40.45 2.31 -26.51
C GLY A 327 -39.36 1.48 -25.83
N LEU A 328 -38.50 2.06 -25.00
CA LEU A 328 -37.39 1.42 -24.31
C LEU A 328 -37.76 0.91 -22.91
N VAL A 329 -39.02 1.05 -22.50
CA VAL A 329 -39.53 0.70 -21.18
C VAL A 329 -40.66 -0.33 -21.35
N VAL A 330 -40.69 -1.33 -20.48
CA VAL A 330 -41.75 -2.34 -20.44
C VAL A 330 -42.77 -1.94 -19.37
N GLY A 331 -44.06 -2.01 -19.71
CA GLY A 331 -45.19 -1.73 -18.81
C GLY A 331 -45.83 -0.36 -19.05
N PRO A 332 -45.18 0.76 -18.73
CA PRO A 332 -45.80 2.07 -18.88
C PRO A 332 -45.96 2.47 -20.34
N SER A 333 -47.17 2.92 -20.71
CA SER A 333 -47.53 3.34 -22.07
C SER A 333 -48.04 4.78 -22.12
N SER A 334 -48.29 5.42 -20.98
CA SER A 334 -48.93 6.74 -20.86
C SER A 334 -48.19 7.66 -19.87
N THR A 335 -48.51 8.95 -19.95
CA THR A 335 -48.05 9.93 -18.96
C THR A 335 -48.55 9.62 -17.56
N SER A 336 -49.77 9.05 -17.44
CA SER A 336 -50.35 8.64 -16.17
C SER A 336 -49.55 7.51 -15.52
N ASP A 337 -49.06 6.53 -16.29
CA ASP A 337 -48.22 5.45 -15.79
C ASP A 337 -46.87 5.99 -15.29
N ALA A 338 -46.31 6.99 -16.01
CA ALA A 338 -45.09 7.64 -15.59
C ALA A 338 -45.28 8.41 -14.26
N GLU A 339 -46.40 9.08 -14.09
CA GLU A 339 -46.71 9.78 -12.83
C GLU A 339 -46.92 8.81 -11.68
N GLU A 340 -47.57 7.66 -11.90
CA GLU A 340 -47.66 6.59 -10.89
C GLU A 340 -46.30 6.08 -10.46
N ILE A 341 -45.39 5.81 -11.41
CA ILE A 341 -44.03 5.37 -11.09
C ILE A 341 -43.29 6.45 -10.26
N ILE A 342 -43.40 7.73 -10.65
CA ILE A 342 -42.74 8.83 -9.93
C ILE A 342 -43.27 8.94 -8.50
N GLN A 343 -44.58 8.85 -8.31
CA GLN A 343 -45.22 8.85 -7.02
C GLN A 343 -44.78 7.66 -6.16
N ALA A 344 -44.63 6.48 -6.76
CA ALA A 344 -44.18 5.27 -6.07
C ALA A 344 -42.74 5.38 -5.54
N VAL A 345 -41.85 6.08 -6.24
CA VAL A 345 -40.44 6.25 -5.78
C VAL A 345 -40.24 7.48 -4.91
N SER A 346 -41.22 8.36 -4.78
CA SER A 346 -41.12 9.63 -4.01
C SER A 346 -41.32 9.41 -2.53
N PHE A 347 -40.33 9.86 -1.72
CA PHE A 347 -40.33 9.81 -0.25
C PHE A 347 -39.84 11.14 0.31
N ALA A 348 -40.75 12.10 0.49
CA ALA A 348 -40.42 13.47 0.92
C ALA A 348 -39.59 13.52 2.21
N GLU A 349 -39.90 12.64 3.17
CA GLU A 349 -39.23 12.56 4.47
C GLU A 349 -37.83 11.91 4.41
N SER A 350 -37.52 11.14 3.36
CA SER A 350 -36.27 10.40 3.26
C SER A 350 -35.66 10.44 1.85
N PRO A 351 -34.85 11.50 1.53
CA PRO A 351 -34.17 11.60 0.24
C PRO A 351 -33.30 10.38 -0.12
N VAL A 352 -32.72 9.76 0.90
CA VAL A 352 -31.88 8.56 0.70
C VAL A 352 -32.73 7.37 0.26
N LEU A 353 -33.90 7.15 0.86
CA LEU A 353 -34.80 6.08 0.47
C LEU A 353 -35.43 6.36 -0.91
N GLU A 354 -35.72 7.62 -1.22
CA GLU A 354 -36.18 8.08 -2.53
C GLU A 354 -35.16 7.71 -3.61
N LYS A 355 -33.88 8.03 -3.37
CA LYS A 355 -32.80 7.70 -4.30
C LYS A 355 -32.59 6.17 -4.46
N LEU A 356 -32.73 5.42 -3.37
CA LEU A 356 -32.68 3.95 -3.38
C LEU A 356 -33.87 3.35 -4.17
N SER A 357 -35.07 3.93 -4.04
CA SER A 357 -36.24 3.48 -4.79
C SER A 357 -36.09 3.76 -6.29
N ILE A 358 -35.50 4.90 -6.67
CA ILE A 358 -35.12 5.20 -8.05
C ILE A 358 -34.10 4.18 -8.57
N LEU A 359 -33.06 3.85 -7.79
CA LEU A 359 -32.07 2.85 -8.15
C LEU A 359 -32.72 1.47 -8.37
N SER A 360 -33.62 1.05 -7.48
CA SER A 360 -34.37 -0.19 -7.64
C SER A 360 -35.14 -0.19 -8.96
N THR A 361 -35.81 0.91 -9.30
CA THR A 361 -36.56 1.06 -10.56
C THR A 361 -35.61 1.00 -11.77
N TYR A 362 -34.41 1.61 -11.71
CA TYR A 362 -33.41 1.48 -12.77
C TYR A 362 -32.92 0.03 -12.93
N GLN A 363 -32.77 -0.73 -11.86
CA GLN A 363 -32.38 -2.16 -11.94
C GLN A 363 -33.49 -2.99 -12.64
N HIS A 364 -34.77 -2.75 -12.33
CA HIS A 364 -35.91 -3.39 -13.02
C HIS A 364 -35.98 -2.97 -14.48
N TRP A 365 -35.78 -1.69 -14.79
CA TRP A 365 -35.72 -1.19 -16.16
C TRP A 365 -34.64 -1.89 -16.98
N PHE A 366 -33.44 -2.00 -16.42
CA PHE A 366 -32.34 -2.72 -17.06
C PHE A 366 -32.68 -4.19 -17.38
N ARG A 367 -33.41 -4.86 -16.48
CA ARG A 367 -33.87 -6.26 -16.67
C ARG A 367 -35.03 -6.39 -17.63
N SER A 368 -35.61 -5.28 -18.10
CA SER A 368 -36.81 -5.25 -18.90
C SER A 368 -38.05 -5.81 -18.17
N ASP A 369 -38.14 -5.61 -16.86
CA ASP A 369 -39.31 -5.91 -16.05
C ASP A 369 -40.42 -4.87 -16.31
N ASP A 370 -41.70 -5.20 -15.99
CA ASP A 370 -42.79 -4.24 -15.98
C ASP A 370 -42.54 -3.17 -14.91
N LEU A 371 -42.29 -1.93 -15.33
CA LEU A 371 -41.90 -0.87 -14.41
C LEU A 371 -43.02 -0.37 -13.51
N VAL A 372 -44.30 -0.43 -13.94
CA VAL A 372 -45.40 -0.03 -13.09
C VAL A 372 -45.54 -1.00 -11.93
N GLN A 373 -45.49 -2.29 -12.21
CA GLN A 373 -45.53 -3.34 -11.18
C GLN A 373 -44.28 -3.28 -10.28
N ALA A 374 -43.11 -3.13 -10.86
CA ALA A 374 -41.85 -3.01 -10.13
C ALA A 374 -41.82 -1.81 -9.16
N ALA A 375 -42.33 -0.65 -9.60
CA ALA A 375 -42.44 0.52 -8.76
C ALA A 375 -43.39 0.32 -7.57
N ARG A 376 -44.55 -0.33 -7.79
CA ARG A 376 -45.50 -0.71 -6.73
C ARG A 376 -44.85 -1.65 -5.69
N ILE A 377 -44.11 -2.66 -6.13
CA ILE A 377 -43.39 -3.60 -5.26
C ILE A 377 -42.30 -2.86 -4.47
N THR A 378 -41.53 -2.00 -5.15
CA THR A 378 -40.50 -1.18 -4.52
C THR A 378 -41.09 -0.25 -3.45
N ARG A 379 -42.25 0.38 -3.74
CA ARG A 379 -42.98 1.24 -2.79
C ARG A 379 -43.36 0.48 -1.53
N ALA A 380 -44.02 -0.67 -1.68
CA ALA A 380 -44.43 -1.51 -0.56
C ALA A 380 -43.22 -1.96 0.31
N ALA A 381 -42.12 -2.35 -0.34
CA ALA A 381 -40.91 -2.76 0.36
C ALA A 381 -40.24 -1.58 1.11
N ALA A 382 -40.22 -0.39 0.52
CA ALA A 382 -39.68 0.82 1.15
C ALA A 382 -40.54 1.30 2.33
N GLU A 383 -41.87 1.20 2.25
CA GLU A 383 -42.80 1.49 3.36
C GLU A 383 -42.65 0.50 4.51
N ALA A 384 -42.48 -0.79 4.19
CA ALA A 384 -42.18 -1.82 5.18
C ALA A 384 -40.86 -1.52 5.91
N TYR A 385 -39.82 -1.10 5.17
CA TYR A 385 -38.54 -0.69 5.73
C TYR A 385 -38.68 0.52 6.69
N LEU A 386 -39.47 1.53 6.33
CA LEU A 386 -39.74 2.72 7.19
C LEU A 386 -40.52 2.36 8.45
N SER A 387 -41.45 1.41 8.36
CA SER A 387 -42.23 0.94 9.53
C SER A 387 -41.47 -0.02 10.44
N GLY A 388 -40.21 -0.37 10.07
CA GLY A 388 -39.40 -1.35 10.81
C GLY A 388 -39.84 -2.81 10.59
N SER A 389 -40.72 -3.06 9.64
CA SER A 389 -41.13 -4.42 9.24
C SER A 389 -39.99 -5.07 8.46
N ARG A 390 -39.62 -6.28 8.86
CA ARG A 390 -38.47 -6.97 8.28
C ARG A 390 -38.76 -7.42 6.84
N ASN A 391 -37.91 -6.96 5.91
CA ASN A 391 -37.88 -7.42 4.52
C ASN A 391 -36.42 -7.70 4.16
N ASP A 392 -35.97 -8.94 4.42
CA ASP A 392 -34.56 -9.32 4.31
C ASP A 392 -33.93 -8.93 2.96
N ARG A 393 -34.68 -9.03 1.86
CA ARG A 393 -34.20 -8.70 0.52
C ARG A 393 -34.00 -7.19 0.31
N PHE A 394 -34.94 -6.38 0.76
CA PHE A 394 -34.84 -4.93 0.64
C PHE A 394 -33.85 -4.35 1.64
N ASP A 395 -33.78 -4.90 2.85
CA ASP A 395 -32.82 -4.52 3.89
C ASP A 395 -31.38 -4.77 3.41
N GLU A 396 -31.13 -5.90 2.73
CA GLU A 396 -29.84 -6.19 2.13
C GLU A 396 -29.52 -5.22 0.98
N PHE A 397 -30.50 -4.92 0.12
CA PHE A 397 -30.35 -3.94 -0.96
C PHE A 397 -29.99 -2.55 -0.41
N VAL A 398 -30.70 -2.08 0.62
CA VAL A 398 -30.39 -0.81 1.32
C VAL A 398 -28.99 -0.84 1.87
N ARG A 399 -28.61 -1.87 2.62
CA ARG A 399 -27.28 -2.02 3.21
C ARG A 399 -26.18 -1.96 2.15
N LYS A 400 -26.40 -2.57 0.99
CA LYS A 400 -25.45 -2.64 -0.11
C LYS A 400 -25.26 -1.31 -0.84
N HIS A 401 -26.34 -0.56 -1.07
CA HIS A 401 -26.32 0.60 -1.96
C HIS A 401 -26.42 1.96 -1.28
N LYS A 402 -26.81 2.00 0.01
CA LYS A 402 -27.02 3.25 0.76
C LYS A 402 -25.83 4.21 0.70
N GLY A 403 -24.62 3.70 0.85
CA GLY A 403 -23.40 4.54 0.85
C GLY A 403 -23.19 5.26 -0.49
N ASP A 404 -23.46 4.59 -1.61
CA ASP A 404 -23.32 5.19 -2.94
C ASP A 404 -24.43 6.19 -3.24
N MET A 405 -25.66 5.89 -2.81
CA MET A 405 -26.80 6.81 -2.96
C MET A 405 -26.60 8.09 -2.14
N VAL A 406 -26.06 7.97 -0.93
CA VAL A 406 -25.67 9.13 -0.12
C VAL A 406 -24.57 9.93 -0.82
N ALA A 407 -23.56 9.28 -1.39
CA ALA A 407 -22.50 9.99 -2.11
C ALA A 407 -23.03 10.72 -3.36
N GLN A 408 -23.98 10.12 -4.09
CA GLN A 408 -24.64 10.76 -5.21
C GLN A 408 -25.44 11.99 -4.76
N LEU A 409 -26.22 11.89 -3.68
CA LEU A 409 -26.99 13.00 -3.12
C LEU A 409 -26.10 14.15 -2.61
N LEU A 410 -24.99 13.83 -1.93
CA LEU A 410 -24.00 14.83 -1.51
C LEU A 410 -23.48 15.61 -2.74
N ARG A 411 -23.07 14.89 -3.79
CA ARG A 411 -22.56 15.50 -5.02
C ARG A 411 -23.61 16.36 -5.72
N GLU A 412 -24.88 15.92 -5.79
CA GLU A 412 -25.99 16.69 -6.36
C GLU A 412 -26.19 18.04 -5.65
N ASN A 413 -25.85 18.09 -4.35
CA ASN A 413 -25.93 19.29 -3.52
C ASN A 413 -24.59 19.99 -3.32
N SER A 414 -23.61 19.74 -4.21
CA SER A 414 -22.26 20.33 -4.17
C SER A 414 -21.49 20.08 -2.87
N GLN A 415 -21.84 18.98 -2.18
CA GLN A 415 -21.14 18.52 -0.98
C GLN A 415 -20.24 17.33 -1.29
N ARG A 416 -19.22 17.13 -0.48
CA ARG A 416 -18.30 15.98 -0.59
C ARG A 416 -18.55 14.99 0.54
N GLN A 417 -18.23 13.72 0.29
CA GLN A 417 -18.21 12.70 1.32
C GLN A 417 -17.14 13.03 2.36
N ILE A 418 -17.48 12.90 3.64
CA ILE A 418 -16.57 13.12 4.76
C ILE A 418 -15.94 11.78 5.15
N TYR A 419 -14.62 11.77 5.23
CA TYR A 419 -13.82 10.66 5.74
C TYR A 419 -13.24 11.10 7.09
N SER A 420 -13.82 10.63 8.19
CA SER A 420 -13.48 11.11 9.53
C SER A 420 -13.55 10.02 10.59
N GLY A 421 -12.99 10.32 11.77
CA GLY A 421 -12.90 9.43 12.92
C GLY A 421 -11.69 8.48 12.83
N ILE A 422 -11.00 8.31 13.96
CA ILE A 422 -9.72 7.56 14.02
C ILE A 422 -9.83 6.14 13.44
N LYS A 423 -10.95 5.46 13.64
CA LYS A 423 -11.21 4.12 13.11
C LYS A 423 -11.24 4.11 11.58
N THR A 424 -11.88 5.11 10.95
CA THR A 424 -11.89 5.28 9.49
C THR A 424 -10.49 5.56 8.98
N LEU A 425 -9.74 6.44 9.64
CA LEU A 425 -8.37 6.82 9.24
C LEU A 425 -7.40 5.62 9.33
N ILE A 426 -7.50 4.81 10.39
CA ILE A 426 -6.72 3.58 10.53
C ILE A 426 -7.05 2.61 9.38
N ARG A 427 -8.33 2.42 9.08
CA ARG A 427 -8.76 1.55 7.98
C ARG A 427 -8.25 2.04 6.64
N MET A 428 -8.35 3.35 6.36
CA MET A 428 -7.84 3.95 5.11
C MET A 428 -6.34 3.78 4.92
N SER A 429 -5.57 3.68 6.00
CA SER A 429 -4.13 3.50 5.92
C SER A 429 -3.67 2.14 5.39
N GLU A 430 -4.57 1.15 5.23
CA GLU A 430 -4.35 -0.15 4.58
C GLU A 430 -3.09 -0.89 5.03
N GLY A 431 -2.82 -0.92 6.34
CA GLY A 431 -1.61 -1.56 6.87
C GLY A 431 -0.33 -0.77 6.64
N LEU A 432 -0.41 0.52 6.29
CA LEU A 432 0.73 1.41 6.05
C LEU A 432 0.87 2.45 7.18
N PRO A 433 1.73 2.25 8.16
CA PRO A 433 1.92 3.18 9.28
C PRO A 433 2.30 4.61 8.85
N ARG A 434 3.09 4.74 7.76
CA ARG A 434 3.45 6.06 7.21
C ARG A 434 2.22 6.81 6.72
N ALA A 435 1.32 6.14 6.01
CA ALA A 435 0.09 6.76 5.50
C ALA A 435 -0.76 7.31 6.66
N LEU A 436 -0.96 6.51 7.71
CA LEU A 436 -1.69 6.94 8.91
C LEU A 436 -1.07 8.16 9.57
N ILE A 437 0.24 8.11 9.85
CA ILE A 437 0.94 9.23 10.53
C ILE A 437 0.90 10.50 9.68
N THR A 438 1.05 10.38 8.37
CA THR A 438 0.97 11.54 7.46
C THR A 438 -0.44 12.13 7.43
N THR A 439 -1.47 11.28 7.38
CA THR A 439 -2.87 11.74 7.44
C THR A 439 -3.15 12.50 8.74
N LEU A 440 -2.73 11.94 9.87
CA LEU A 440 -2.90 12.59 11.18
C LEU A 440 -2.12 13.90 11.27
N LYS A 441 -0.94 13.99 10.67
CA LYS A 441 -0.16 15.23 10.60
C LYS A 441 -0.96 16.32 9.86
N HIS A 442 -1.46 16.04 8.64
CA HIS A 442 -2.24 17.02 7.89
C HIS A 442 -3.53 17.43 8.62
N ILE A 443 -4.20 16.48 9.27
CA ILE A 443 -5.39 16.78 10.09
C ILE A 443 -5.01 17.70 11.24
N PHE A 444 -3.91 17.43 11.93
CA PHE A 444 -3.43 18.24 13.04
C PHE A 444 -3.03 19.65 12.57
N ASP A 445 -2.32 19.78 11.45
CA ASP A 445 -1.92 21.06 10.87
C ASP A 445 -3.16 21.92 10.55
N TRP A 446 -4.23 21.34 9.99
CA TRP A 446 -5.50 22.03 9.75
C TRP A 446 -6.22 22.41 11.05
N SER A 447 -6.20 21.56 12.05
CA SER A 447 -6.80 21.84 13.35
C SER A 447 -6.13 23.05 14.03
N ILE A 448 -4.80 23.11 13.98
CA ILE A 448 -4.04 24.27 14.47
C ILE A 448 -4.35 25.54 13.66
N TYR A 449 -4.39 25.42 12.34
CA TYR A 449 -4.72 26.55 11.46
C TYR A 449 -6.11 27.11 11.75
N MET A 450 -7.08 26.27 12.11
CA MET A 450 -8.43 26.65 12.52
C MET A 450 -8.51 27.12 14.00
N GLN A 451 -7.36 27.25 14.67
CA GLN A 451 -7.25 27.67 16.07
C GLN A 451 -8.00 26.76 17.06
N GLU A 452 -8.21 25.50 16.66
CA GLU A 452 -8.67 24.46 17.58
C GLU A 452 -7.56 24.14 18.59
N LYS A 453 -7.95 23.66 19.75
CA LYS A 453 -6.99 23.23 20.79
C LYS A 453 -7.07 21.70 20.97
N PRO A 454 -6.63 20.93 19.95
CA PRO A 454 -6.68 19.49 20.04
C PRO A 454 -5.81 19.02 21.20
N PHE A 455 -6.25 17.99 21.90
CA PHE A 455 -5.59 17.39 23.06
C PHE A 455 -5.47 18.30 24.31
N SER A 456 -6.04 19.50 24.28
CA SER A 456 -6.11 20.45 25.42
C SER A 456 -7.56 20.75 25.81
N GLY A 457 -8.43 19.74 25.74
CA GLY A 457 -9.86 19.84 26.03
C GLY A 457 -10.75 20.09 24.81
N GLY A 458 -10.17 20.40 23.64
CA GLY A 458 -10.88 20.51 22.37
C GLY A 458 -10.84 19.22 21.55
N LYS A 459 -11.80 19.09 20.62
CA LYS A 459 -11.82 18.02 19.61
C LYS A 459 -11.39 18.56 18.26
N ILE A 460 -10.82 17.67 17.44
CA ILE A 460 -10.52 17.96 16.03
C ILE A 460 -11.85 17.92 15.27
N SER A 461 -12.24 19.03 14.67
CA SER A 461 -13.51 19.18 13.96
C SER A 461 -13.58 18.32 12.69
N LEU A 462 -14.80 18.03 12.24
CA LEU A 462 -15.03 17.38 10.94
C LEU A 462 -14.44 18.18 9.78
N ALA A 463 -14.43 19.52 9.88
CA ALA A 463 -13.83 20.39 8.86
C ALA A 463 -12.31 20.21 8.77
N ALA A 464 -11.60 20.21 9.91
CA ALA A 464 -10.15 19.96 9.95
C ALA A 464 -9.83 18.55 9.46
N GLN A 465 -10.60 17.52 9.89
CA GLN A 465 -10.43 16.15 9.43
C GLN A 465 -10.62 16.04 7.91
N SER A 466 -11.68 16.61 7.35
CA SER A 466 -11.99 16.53 5.93
C SER A 466 -10.90 17.18 5.06
N ARG A 467 -10.41 18.37 5.45
CA ARG A 467 -9.32 19.05 4.73
C ARG A 467 -8.02 18.30 4.85
N GLY A 468 -7.64 17.87 6.05
CA GLY A 468 -6.40 17.12 6.28
C GLY A 468 -6.38 15.78 5.55
N VAL A 469 -7.50 15.07 5.49
CA VAL A 469 -7.61 13.81 4.75
C VAL A 469 -7.49 14.04 3.23
N SER A 470 -8.09 15.11 2.68
CA SER A 470 -7.95 15.45 1.26
C SER A 470 -6.51 15.78 0.90
N GLU A 471 -5.84 16.60 1.71
CA GLU A 471 -4.44 16.95 1.50
C GLU A 471 -3.51 15.75 1.65
N ALA A 472 -3.78 14.87 2.61
CA ALA A 472 -3.06 13.61 2.77
C ALA A 472 -3.21 12.68 1.57
N ALA A 473 -4.40 12.64 0.93
CA ALA A 473 -4.62 11.86 -0.28
C ALA A 473 -3.82 12.41 -1.47
N ASP A 474 -3.75 13.72 -1.63
CA ASP A 474 -2.92 14.38 -2.63
C ASP A 474 -1.43 14.11 -2.38
N TRP A 475 -0.97 14.31 -1.14
CA TRP A 475 0.38 13.98 -0.73
C TRP A 475 0.73 12.51 -0.98
N PHE A 476 -0.19 11.59 -0.67
CA PHE A 476 0.02 10.16 -0.87
C PHE A 476 0.27 9.84 -2.35
N LEU A 477 -0.56 10.37 -3.25
CA LEU A 477 -0.38 10.14 -4.68
C LEU A 477 0.95 10.72 -5.18
N GLU A 478 1.35 11.91 -4.73
CA GLU A 478 2.56 12.58 -5.22
C GLU A 478 3.85 11.96 -4.67
N HIS A 479 3.88 11.56 -3.40
CA HIS A 479 5.09 11.13 -2.74
C HIS A 479 5.29 9.60 -2.71
N MET A 480 4.24 8.83 -2.98
CA MET A 480 4.38 7.37 -3.08
C MET A 480 4.88 6.93 -4.45
N LEU A 481 4.57 7.66 -5.51
CA LEU A 481 5.06 7.36 -6.85
C LEU A 481 6.60 7.37 -6.92
N GLU A 482 7.13 6.63 -7.87
CA GLU A 482 8.55 6.69 -8.23
C GLU A 482 8.81 7.95 -9.07
N GLU A 483 10.06 8.41 -9.09
CA GLU A 483 10.48 9.46 -9.99
C GLU A 483 10.69 8.92 -11.41
N GLY A 484 10.50 9.77 -12.42
CA GLY A 484 10.70 9.42 -13.82
C GLY A 484 9.52 8.69 -14.46
N ASP A 485 9.81 7.97 -15.56
CA ASP A 485 8.80 7.38 -16.44
C ASP A 485 7.89 6.37 -15.73
N ALA A 486 8.44 5.52 -14.86
CA ALA A 486 7.65 4.54 -14.11
C ALA A 486 6.55 5.19 -13.27
N GLY A 487 6.85 6.32 -12.61
CA GLY A 487 5.86 7.07 -11.85
C GLY A 487 4.78 7.71 -12.72
N LEU A 488 5.15 8.20 -13.91
CA LEU A 488 4.18 8.75 -14.87
C LEU A 488 3.20 7.68 -15.38
N LEU A 489 3.69 6.47 -15.67
CA LEU A 489 2.86 5.33 -16.08
C LEU A 489 1.86 4.95 -15.00
N VAL A 490 2.31 4.82 -13.75
CA VAL A 490 1.44 4.52 -12.61
C VAL A 490 0.41 5.64 -12.40
N ARG A 491 0.82 6.91 -12.46
CA ARG A 491 -0.08 8.06 -12.27
C ARG A 491 -1.20 8.07 -13.32
N SER A 492 -0.85 7.86 -14.59
CA SER A 492 -1.82 7.76 -15.68
C SER A 492 -2.82 6.63 -15.46
N SER A 493 -2.34 5.46 -15.05
CA SER A 493 -3.17 4.29 -14.80
C SER A 493 -4.12 4.49 -13.61
N VAL A 494 -3.64 5.12 -12.53
CA VAL A 494 -4.46 5.48 -11.37
C VAL A 494 -5.57 6.45 -11.75
N ASP A 495 -5.27 7.47 -12.56
CA ASP A 495 -6.28 8.41 -13.05
C ASP A 495 -7.36 7.69 -13.87
N ARG A 496 -6.96 6.84 -14.83
CA ARG A 496 -7.89 6.04 -15.65
C ARG A 496 -8.75 5.11 -14.79
N LEU A 497 -8.13 4.35 -13.89
CA LEU A 497 -8.83 3.42 -13.01
C LEU A 497 -9.82 4.15 -12.09
N SER A 498 -9.41 5.27 -11.53
CA SER A 498 -10.26 6.10 -10.65
C SER A 498 -11.43 6.72 -11.40
N ARG A 499 -11.21 7.17 -12.64
CA ARG A 499 -12.29 7.69 -13.51
C ARG A 499 -13.32 6.59 -13.81
N LEU A 500 -12.87 5.37 -14.09
CA LEU A 500 -13.76 4.22 -14.33
C LEU A 500 -14.59 3.90 -13.08
N PHE A 501 -13.96 3.78 -11.91
CA PHE A 501 -14.66 3.52 -10.66
C PHE A 501 -15.62 4.65 -10.27
N ARG A 502 -15.22 5.90 -10.52
CA ARG A 502 -16.09 7.05 -10.28
C ARG A 502 -17.29 7.07 -11.22
N ALA A 503 -17.10 6.77 -12.50
CA ALA A 503 -18.20 6.62 -13.47
C ALA A 503 -19.21 5.56 -12.99
N ASN A 504 -18.72 4.41 -12.53
CA ASN A 504 -19.55 3.37 -11.95
C ASN A 504 -20.35 3.85 -10.73
N ARG A 505 -19.71 4.57 -9.80
CA ARG A 505 -20.34 5.00 -8.55
C ARG A 505 -21.46 6.02 -8.77
N PHE A 506 -21.29 6.90 -9.75
CA PHE A 506 -22.20 8.01 -10.01
C PHE A 506 -23.15 7.73 -11.17
N ALA A 507 -23.18 6.52 -11.71
CA ALA A 507 -24.12 6.09 -12.73
C ALA A 507 -25.54 5.98 -12.19
N ASP A 508 -26.52 5.95 -13.09
CA ASP A 508 -27.93 5.69 -12.75
C ASP A 508 -28.11 4.33 -12.10
N LYS A 509 -27.40 3.33 -12.63
CA LYS A 509 -27.32 1.98 -12.10
C LYS A 509 -25.86 1.64 -11.78
N PRO A 510 -25.36 2.00 -10.59
CA PRO A 510 -24.02 1.60 -10.16
C PRO A 510 -23.85 0.08 -10.23
N VAL A 511 -22.62 -0.35 -10.54
CA VAL A 511 -22.29 -1.78 -10.52
C VAL A 511 -22.47 -2.35 -9.11
N GLU A 512 -22.87 -3.60 -9.04
CA GLU A 512 -23.05 -4.30 -7.77
C GLU A 512 -21.73 -4.77 -7.15
N THR A 513 -20.68 -4.84 -7.97
CA THR A 513 -19.33 -5.25 -7.59
C THR A 513 -18.54 -4.11 -6.96
N SER A 514 -17.28 -4.33 -6.64
CA SER A 514 -16.42 -3.34 -6.00
C SER A 514 -16.17 -2.12 -6.88
N LEU A 515 -16.10 -0.96 -6.23
CA LEU A 515 -15.69 0.32 -6.83
C LEU A 515 -14.24 0.67 -6.53
N ILE A 516 -13.45 -0.25 -5.97
CA ILE A 516 -12.04 -0.05 -5.63
C ILE A 516 -11.20 -1.30 -5.89
N ALA A 517 -11.81 -2.48 -6.06
CA ALA A 517 -11.09 -3.75 -6.26
C ALA A 517 -11.45 -4.39 -7.60
N PHE A 518 -10.43 -4.98 -8.22
CA PHE A 518 -10.53 -5.61 -9.53
C PHE A 518 -9.62 -6.84 -9.64
N SER A 519 -9.89 -7.71 -10.61
CA SER A 519 -9.02 -8.85 -10.94
C SER A 519 -8.52 -8.75 -12.37
N VAL A 520 -7.29 -9.24 -12.58
CA VAL A 520 -6.60 -9.22 -13.87
C VAL A 520 -5.94 -10.56 -14.15
N ASP A 521 -5.86 -10.94 -15.42
CA ASP A 521 -5.01 -12.04 -15.90
C ASP A 521 -3.62 -11.51 -16.28
N GLU A 522 -2.66 -11.63 -15.36
CA GLU A 522 -1.30 -11.11 -15.59
C GLU A 522 -0.51 -11.85 -16.67
N VAL A 523 -0.96 -13.03 -17.10
CA VAL A 523 -0.22 -13.84 -18.08
C VAL A 523 -0.41 -13.28 -19.49
N GLN A 524 -1.62 -12.83 -19.81
CA GLN A 524 -2.02 -12.43 -21.16
C GLN A 524 -1.86 -10.93 -21.45
N ILE A 525 -1.72 -10.08 -20.42
CA ILE A 525 -1.59 -8.63 -20.60
C ILE A 525 -0.21 -8.24 -21.16
N GLU A 526 -0.15 -7.04 -21.76
CA GLU A 526 1.09 -6.48 -22.31
C GLU A 526 2.19 -6.33 -21.24
N PRO A 527 3.47 -6.46 -21.65
CA PRO A 527 4.61 -6.29 -20.73
C PRO A 527 4.63 -4.94 -19.99
N GLU A 528 4.21 -3.84 -20.66
CA GLU A 528 4.10 -2.51 -20.06
C GLU A 528 3.03 -2.49 -18.96
N ALA A 529 1.83 -3.04 -19.22
CA ALA A 529 0.76 -3.14 -18.23
C ALA A 529 1.22 -3.93 -16.99
N ARG A 530 1.90 -5.06 -17.21
CA ARG A 530 2.45 -5.89 -16.14
C ARG A 530 3.50 -5.15 -15.31
N SER A 531 4.40 -4.41 -15.96
CA SER A 531 5.41 -3.59 -15.29
C SER A 531 4.79 -2.45 -14.48
N THR A 532 3.79 -1.76 -15.05
CA THR A 532 3.06 -0.67 -14.39
C THR A 532 2.32 -1.16 -13.14
N ILE A 533 1.64 -2.33 -13.23
CA ILE A 533 0.97 -2.95 -12.08
C ILE A 533 1.98 -3.29 -10.98
N LYS A 534 3.13 -3.87 -11.31
CA LYS A 534 4.19 -4.19 -10.32
C LYS A 534 4.72 -2.94 -9.64
N SER A 535 5.00 -1.87 -10.39
CA SER A 535 5.44 -0.58 -9.84
C SER A 535 4.36 0.04 -8.93
N ALA A 536 3.08 -0.05 -9.33
CA ALA A 536 1.97 0.43 -8.52
C ALA A 536 1.83 -0.32 -7.18
N ILE A 537 2.16 -1.62 -7.15
CA ILE A 537 2.16 -2.43 -5.92
C ILE A 537 3.38 -2.08 -5.05
N ASP A 538 4.56 -1.95 -5.62
CA ASP A 538 5.79 -1.58 -4.88
C ASP A 538 5.68 -0.20 -4.22
N THR A 539 4.93 0.70 -4.85
CA THR A 539 4.62 2.03 -4.32
C THR A 539 3.38 2.06 -3.42
N SER A 540 2.73 0.91 -3.17
CA SER A 540 1.50 0.79 -2.37
C SER A 540 0.29 1.58 -2.91
N ILE A 541 0.31 1.97 -4.17
CA ILE A 541 -0.84 2.57 -4.87
C ILE A 541 -1.90 1.50 -5.17
N LEU A 542 -1.44 0.33 -5.61
CA LEU A 542 -2.26 -0.88 -5.69
C LEU A 542 -1.88 -1.85 -4.58
N ILE A 543 -2.85 -2.59 -4.10
CA ILE A 543 -2.71 -3.52 -2.98
C ILE A 543 -3.16 -4.91 -3.45
N ASN A 544 -2.39 -5.94 -3.12
CA ASN A 544 -2.83 -7.32 -3.29
C ASN A 544 -3.96 -7.64 -2.31
N VAL A 545 -5.07 -8.13 -2.82
CA VAL A 545 -6.17 -8.63 -1.98
C VAL A 545 -5.82 -10.02 -1.46
N VAL A 546 -5.61 -10.12 -0.15
CA VAL A 546 -5.31 -11.40 0.52
C VAL A 546 -6.57 -12.28 0.52
N GLY A 547 -6.42 -13.57 0.20
CA GLY A 547 -7.53 -14.55 0.25
C GLY A 547 -8.28 -14.73 -1.08
N GLY A 548 -7.64 -14.47 -2.21
CA GLY A 548 -8.18 -14.80 -3.52
C GLY A 548 -8.51 -16.29 -3.63
N GLN A 549 -9.79 -16.67 -3.60
CA GLN A 549 -10.23 -18.02 -3.97
C GLN A 549 -9.88 -18.24 -5.45
N ARG A 550 -9.44 -19.47 -5.78
CA ARG A 550 -9.47 -19.95 -7.17
C ARG A 550 -10.87 -19.71 -7.70
N GLU A 551 -11.00 -19.11 -8.86
CA GLU A 551 -12.29 -19.00 -9.51
C GLU A 551 -12.90 -20.40 -9.61
N ARG A 552 -14.16 -20.54 -9.22
CA ARG A 552 -14.86 -21.84 -9.14
C ARG A 552 -14.86 -22.64 -10.46
N ASN A 553 -14.61 -21.98 -11.58
CA ASN A 553 -14.78 -22.53 -12.92
C ASN A 553 -13.57 -22.37 -13.86
N SER A 554 -12.41 -21.87 -13.40
CA SER A 554 -11.22 -21.78 -14.23
C SER A 554 -9.95 -22.17 -13.45
N GLU A 555 -9.04 -22.88 -14.12
CA GLU A 555 -7.69 -23.16 -13.61
C GLU A 555 -6.80 -21.90 -13.59
N LEU A 556 -7.29 -20.78 -14.12
CA LEU A 556 -6.59 -19.51 -14.21
C LEU A 556 -6.57 -18.81 -12.84
N VAL A 557 -5.37 -18.53 -12.36
CA VAL A 557 -5.17 -17.75 -11.14
C VAL A 557 -5.23 -16.27 -11.50
N SER A 558 -6.43 -15.69 -11.46
CA SER A 558 -6.56 -14.24 -11.61
C SER A 558 -6.04 -13.52 -10.37
N ARG A 559 -5.21 -12.52 -10.58
CA ARG A 559 -4.71 -11.69 -9.49
C ARG A 559 -5.74 -10.64 -9.10
N LYS A 560 -6.06 -10.57 -7.81
CA LYS A 560 -6.99 -9.59 -7.26
C LYS A 560 -6.23 -8.42 -6.67
N LEU A 561 -6.57 -7.22 -7.12
CA LEU A 561 -5.94 -5.96 -6.76
C LEU A 561 -6.99 -4.97 -6.22
N GLU A 562 -6.55 -4.05 -5.39
CA GLU A 562 -7.37 -2.98 -4.84
C GLU A 562 -6.62 -1.65 -4.96
N LEU A 563 -7.33 -0.59 -5.36
CA LEU A 563 -6.81 0.77 -5.30
C LEU A 563 -6.73 1.18 -3.83
N ASN A 564 -5.57 1.68 -3.40
CA ASN A 564 -5.36 2.07 -2.01
C ASN A 564 -6.41 3.11 -1.58
N THR A 565 -7.11 2.83 -0.48
CA THR A 565 -8.20 3.67 0.03
C THR A 565 -7.75 5.04 0.54
N MET A 566 -6.44 5.27 0.70
CA MET A 566 -5.88 6.61 0.88
C MET A 566 -6.21 7.56 -0.29
N LEU A 567 -6.46 7.02 -1.48
CA LEU A 567 -6.85 7.79 -2.66
C LEU A 567 -8.37 8.06 -2.75
N SER A 568 -9.18 7.41 -1.91
CA SER A 568 -10.64 7.55 -1.91
C SER A 568 -11.11 9.00 -1.78
N PRO A 569 -10.54 9.86 -0.92
CA PRO A 569 -10.98 11.26 -0.80
C PRO A 569 -10.73 12.11 -2.05
N ARG A 570 -9.65 11.81 -2.78
CA ARG A 570 -9.30 12.52 -4.02
C ARG A 570 -10.28 12.23 -5.15
N PHE A 571 -10.77 10.99 -5.22
CA PHE A 571 -11.59 10.50 -6.34
C PHE A 571 -13.05 10.25 -5.96
N ASP A 572 -13.50 10.64 -4.78
CA ASP A 572 -14.83 10.38 -4.23
C ASP A 572 -15.21 8.89 -4.25
N LEU A 573 -14.29 8.00 -3.86
CA LEU A 573 -14.50 6.55 -3.85
C LEU A 573 -14.85 6.04 -2.43
N PRO A 574 -15.49 4.86 -2.31
CA PRO A 574 -15.76 4.28 -0.99
C PRO A 574 -14.47 3.77 -0.33
N VAL A 575 -14.48 3.64 1.00
CA VAL A 575 -13.42 2.98 1.77
C VAL A 575 -13.71 1.49 1.95
N ALA A 576 -14.96 1.07 1.80
CA ALA A 576 -15.38 -0.31 1.97
C ALA A 576 -15.38 -1.05 0.63
N ARG A 577 -14.70 -2.20 0.59
CA ARG A 577 -14.73 -3.12 -0.56
C ARG A 577 -16.02 -3.95 -0.58
N ARG A 578 -16.57 -4.14 -1.76
CA ARG A 578 -17.70 -5.04 -2.06
C ARG A 578 -17.32 -5.90 -3.25
N GLY A 579 -17.00 -7.17 -3.07
CA GLY A 579 -16.62 -8.03 -4.17
C GLY A 579 -15.41 -7.54 -4.99
N VAL A 580 -15.31 -7.97 -6.24
CA VAL A 580 -14.20 -7.65 -7.16
C VAL A 580 -14.77 -7.54 -8.58
N THR A 581 -14.35 -6.52 -9.34
CA THR A 581 -14.69 -6.37 -10.76
C THR A 581 -13.64 -7.08 -11.61
N THR A 582 -14.03 -7.98 -12.50
CA THR A 582 -13.07 -8.64 -13.41
C THR A 582 -12.86 -7.80 -14.66
N PHE A 583 -11.61 -7.48 -14.98
CA PHE A 583 -11.24 -6.83 -16.23
C PHE A 583 -10.74 -7.86 -17.25
N SER A 584 -11.18 -7.69 -18.50
CA SER A 584 -10.58 -8.43 -19.63
C SER A 584 -9.16 -7.96 -19.89
N VAL A 585 -8.42 -8.71 -20.72
CA VAL A 585 -7.06 -8.36 -21.16
C VAL A 585 -7.04 -6.98 -21.82
N ASP A 586 -7.99 -6.71 -22.75
CA ASP A 586 -8.08 -5.44 -23.47
C ASP A 586 -8.39 -4.27 -22.52
N GLN A 587 -9.31 -4.48 -21.56
CA GLN A 587 -9.64 -3.47 -20.55
C GLN A 587 -8.43 -3.17 -19.65
N THR A 588 -7.70 -4.21 -19.25
CA THR A 588 -6.49 -4.05 -18.45
C THR A 588 -5.41 -3.30 -19.21
N ASN A 589 -5.17 -3.66 -20.46
CA ASN A 589 -4.20 -2.95 -21.30
C ASN A 589 -4.61 -1.48 -21.53
N ALA A 590 -5.89 -1.21 -21.82
CA ALA A 590 -6.40 0.16 -21.98
C ALA A 590 -6.20 1.01 -20.72
N ILE A 591 -6.24 0.41 -19.53
CA ILE A 591 -6.01 1.12 -18.26
C ILE A 591 -4.51 1.33 -17.99
N PHE A 592 -3.68 0.29 -18.17
CA PHE A 592 -2.30 0.25 -17.67
C PHE A 592 -1.21 0.49 -18.73
N VAL A 593 -1.54 0.52 -20.03
CA VAL A 593 -0.61 0.88 -21.11
C VAL A 593 -0.79 2.36 -21.45
N TYR A 594 0.27 3.14 -21.33
CA TYR A 594 0.21 4.61 -21.47
C TYR A 594 -0.30 5.06 -22.85
N SER A 595 0.21 4.46 -23.91
CA SER A 595 -0.14 4.78 -25.30
C SER A 595 -1.61 4.49 -25.65
N GLN A 596 -2.31 3.63 -24.88
CA GLN A 596 -3.70 3.22 -25.15
C GLN A 596 -4.77 4.21 -24.61
N ARG A 597 -4.49 5.51 -24.64
CA ARG A 597 -5.41 6.55 -24.13
C ARG A 597 -6.74 6.55 -24.88
N GLU A 598 -6.73 6.47 -26.19
CA GLU A 598 -7.96 6.50 -27.00
C GLU A 598 -8.84 5.27 -26.74
N LEU A 599 -8.23 4.10 -26.59
CA LEU A 599 -8.94 2.86 -26.22
C LEU A 599 -9.56 2.99 -24.82
N PHE A 600 -8.88 3.64 -23.90
CA PHE A 600 -9.45 3.90 -22.57
C PHE A 600 -10.64 4.86 -22.62
N GLU A 601 -10.57 5.98 -23.37
CA GLU A 601 -11.70 6.90 -23.48
C GLU A 601 -12.92 6.22 -24.12
N LYS A 602 -12.70 5.36 -25.12
CA LYS A 602 -13.77 4.54 -25.68
C LYS A 602 -14.34 3.56 -24.64
N LEU A 603 -13.48 2.85 -23.91
CA LEU A 603 -13.90 1.94 -22.82
C LEU A 603 -14.77 2.66 -21.80
N LEU A 604 -14.34 3.84 -21.33
CA LEU A 604 -15.06 4.66 -20.37
C LEU A 604 -16.44 5.07 -20.90
N SER A 605 -16.48 5.57 -22.15
CA SER A 605 -17.74 5.96 -22.81
C SER A 605 -18.72 4.79 -22.95
N ASP A 606 -18.23 3.63 -23.40
CA ASP A 606 -19.03 2.42 -23.53
C ASP A 606 -19.56 1.93 -22.17
N TRP A 607 -18.74 2.06 -21.13
CA TRP A 607 -19.11 1.71 -19.77
C TRP A 607 -20.19 2.63 -19.21
N GLU A 608 -20.03 3.95 -19.34
CA GLU A 608 -21.05 4.92 -18.94
C GLU A 608 -22.37 4.72 -19.69
N ALA A 609 -22.31 4.45 -21.00
CA ALA A 609 -23.50 4.18 -21.80
C ALA A 609 -24.29 2.95 -21.32
N LYS A 610 -23.59 1.90 -20.89
CA LYS A 610 -24.23 0.67 -20.37
C LYS A 610 -24.99 0.91 -19.06
N MET A 611 -24.62 1.90 -18.26
CA MET A 611 -25.18 2.16 -16.94
C MET A 611 -26.13 3.37 -16.89
N THR A 612 -26.35 4.02 -18.04
CA THR A 612 -27.13 5.27 -18.13
C THR A 612 -28.48 5.02 -18.80
N ALA A 613 -29.56 5.40 -18.11
CA ALA A 613 -30.92 5.38 -18.68
C ALA A 613 -31.08 6.53 -19.72
N PRO A 614 -31.92 6.38 -20.73
CA PRO A 614 -32.85 5.27 -20.93
C PRO A 614 -32.26 4.08 -21.69
N TYR A 615 -31.08 4.22 -22.26
CA TYR A 615 -30.57 3.23 -23.22
C TYR A 615 -29.92 2.01 -22.58
N PHE A 616 -29.22 2.14 -21.47
CA PHE A 616 -28.44 1.07 -20.83
C PHE A 616 -27.62 0.25 -21.84
N GLY A 617 -26.85 0.95 -22.71
CA GLY A 617 -26.03 0.33 -23.74
C GLY A 617 -26.79 -0.15 -24.99
N ARG A 618 -28.11 0.03 -25.07
CA ARG A 618 -28.89 -0.26 -26.29
C ARG A 618 -28.73 0.90 -27.28
N THR A 619 -28.55 0.57 -28.55
CA THR A 619 -28.68 1.58 -29.62
C THR A 619 -30.15 1.99 -29.78
N SER A 620 -30.39 3.21 -30.27
CA SER A 620 -31.75 3.77 -30.52
C SER A 620 -32.63 2.97 -31.52
N SER A 621 -32.17 1.83 -31.98
CA SER A 621 -32.95 0.85 -32.76
C SER A 621 -33.12 -0.43 -31.96
N PRO A 622 -34.32 -1.02 -31.86
CA PRO A 622 -34.53 -2.27 -31.15
C PRO A 622 -33.78 -3.40 -31.86
N ALA A 623 -32.63 -3.80 -31.32
CA ALA A 623 -31.98 -5.03 -31.76
C ALA A 623 -32.76 -6.24 -31.21
N PRO A 624 -32.90 -7.35 -31.97
CA PRO A 624 -33.58 -8.55 -31.51
C PRO A 624 -32.87 -9.09 -30.26
N LYS A 625 -33.69 -9.57 -29.31
CA LYS A 625 -33.22 -10.16 -28.04
C LYS A 625 -32.23 -11.30 -28.34
N SER A 626 -30.93 -11.05 -28.12
CA SER A 626 -29.96 -12.13 -28.02
C SER A 626 -29.89 -12.59 -26.56
N THR A 627 -30.00 -13.89 -26.38
CA THR A 627 -30.02 -14.60 -25.08
C THR A 627 -28.66 -14.66 -24.37
N ASP A 628 -27.64 -13.98 -24.89
CA ASP A 628 -26.25 -14.17 -24.48
C ASP A 628 -25.64 -13.02 -23.65
N GLN A 629 -26.44 -12.23 -22.94
CA GLN A 629 -25.95 -11.15 -22.10
C GLN A 629 -25.84 -11.50 -20.60
N ARG A 630 -25.79 -12.79 -20.23
CA ARG A 630 -25.60 -13.19 -18.81
C ARG A 630 -24.16 -13.10 -18.29
N ASP A 631 -23.16 -13.06 -19.18
CA ASP A 631 -21.75 -13.28 -18.78
C ASP A 631 -20.89 -12.03 -18.56
N LEU A 632 -21.46 -10.82 -18.48
CA LEU A 632 -20.66 -9.61 -18.26
C LEU A 632 -20.76 -9.05 -16.83
N PHE A 633 -21.60 -9.63 -15.96
CA PHE A 633 -21.84 -9.11 -14.61
C PHE A 633 -22.14 -10.18 -13.54
N GLU A 634 -21.87 -11.49 -13.78
CA GLU A 634 -21.85 -12.51 -12.73
C GLU A 634 -20.45 -12.76 -12.15
#